data_5ade830c5d5cd7a469f4081861330b26
#
_entry.id   5ade830c5d5cd7a469f4081861330b26
#
_cell.length_a   1.000
_cell.length_b   1.000
_cell.length_c   1.000
_cell.angle_alpha   90.00
_cell.angle_beta   90.00
_cell.angle_gamma   90.00
#
_symmetry.space_group_name_H-M   'P 1'
#
loop_
_entity.id
_entity.type
_entity.pdbx_description
1 polymer ?
#
loop_
_entity_poly.entity_id
_entity_poly.type
_entity_poly.pdbx_seq_one_letter_code
_entity_poly.pdbx_strand_id
1 'polypeptide(L)'
;MIEYRDARPEDGPALAKMATESFVETFGHLYRQEDLDSFLRDAFGPDALPAQIGDPAYRIRVATDDGVIAGFCKMGPCGLPSPPVPAGAAELKQLYVLSPWKGKGIAQTLMEWAIACARETGAPHLVLSVYSDNHRAQRFYARYGMVEIGAHPFMVGDQADDDRIYSVAL
;
A
#
# COMPACT_ATOMS: atom_id res chain seq x y z
N MET A 1 4.38 10.09 -20.56
CA MET A 1 5.53 9.27 -20.09
C MET A 1 5.45 9.11 -18.58
N ILE A 2 5.64 7.90 -18.06
CA ILE A 2 5.55 7.67 -16.59
C ILE A 2 6.79 8.20 -15.89
N GLU A 3 6.59 9.09 -14.94
CA GLU A 3 7.62 9.63 -14.06
C GLU A 3 7.44 9.12 -12.64
N TYR A 4 8.54 8.87 -11.93
CA TYR A 4 8.54 8.39 -10.55
C TYR A 4 9.28 9.38 -9.66
N ARG A 5 8.62 9.83 -8.61
CA ARG A 5 9.19 10.78 -7.64
C ARG A 5 8.59 10.61 -6.26
N ASP A 6 9.23 11.17 -5.27
CA ASP A 6 8.64 11.25 -3.93
C ASP A 6 7.42 12.17 -3.95
N ALA A 7 6.43 11.83 -3.16
CA ALA A 7 5.23 12.66 -3.00
C ALA A 7 5.60 14.00 -2.34
N ARG A 8 4.91 15.06 -2.75
CA ARG A 8 5.07 16.42 -2.22
C ARG A 8 3.79 16.85 -1.51
N PRO A 9 3.84 17.78 -0.55
CA PRO A 9 2.64 18.24 0.16
C PRO A 9 1.48 18.65 -0.75
N GLU A 10 1.78 19.28 -1.88
CA GLU A 10 0.80 19.69 -2.88
C GLU A 10 0.08 18.52 -3.60
N ASP A 11 0.66 17.32 -3.55
CA ASP A 11 0.04 16.12 -4.11
C ASP A 11 -1.11 15.58 -3.23
N GLY A 12 -1.23 16.04 -1.99
CA GLY A 12 -2.15 15.49 -1.00
C GLY A 12 -3.56 15.24 -1.51
N PRO A 13 -4.27 16.24 -2.04
CA PRO A 13 -5.63 16.05 -2.55
C PRO A 13 -5.72 15.07 -3.73
N ALA A 14 -4.80 15.14 -4.68
CA ALA A 14 -4.76 14.26 -5.84
C ALA A 14 -4.42 12.81 -5.44
N LEU A 15 -3.50 12.64 -4.49
CA LEU A 15 -3.13 11.34 -3.95
C LEU A 15 -4.29 10.69 -3.19
N ALA A 16 -4.99 11.45 -2.34
CA ALA A 16 -6.17 10.98 -1.62
C ALA A 16 -7.28 10.51 -2.57
N LYS A 17 -7.54 11.29 -3.62
CA LYS A 17 -8.51 10.93 -4.66
C LYS A 17 -8.12 9.64 -5.36
N MET A 18 -6.88 9.53 -5.83
CA MET A 18 -6.35 8.35 -6.52
C MET A 18 -6.43 7.10 -5.63
N ALA A 19 -6.03 7.20 -4.36
CA ALA A 19 -6.08 6.10 -3.41
C ALA A 19 -7.52 5.62 -3.17
N THR A 20 -8.45 6.55 -3.01
CA THR A 20 -9.88 6.28 -2.89
C THR A 20 -10.42 5.54 -4.13
N GLU A 21 -10.16 6.06 -5.32
CA GLU A 21 -10.59 5.43 -6.58
C GLU A 21 -10.05 4.01 -6.70
N SER A 22 -8.75 3.82 -6.45
CA SER A 22 -8.11 2.51 -6.56
C SER A 22 -8.67 1.49 -5.56
N PHE A 23 -8.92 1.91 -4.31
CA PHE A 23 -9.53 1.05 -3.30
C PHE A 23 -10.96 0.66 -3.67
N VAL A 24 -11.77 1.61 -4.09
CA VAL A 24 -13.17 1.38 -4.49
C VAL A 24 -13.25 0.48 -5.73
N GLU A 25 -12.39 0.69 -6.73
CA GLU A 25 -12.33 -0.18 -7.91
C GLU A 25 -12.07 -1.65 -7.56
N THR A 26 -11.22 -1.88 -6.57
CA THR A 26 -10.78 -3.24 -6.23
C THR A 26 -11.68 -3.90 -5.19
N PHE A 27 -12.11 -3.16 -4.17
CA PHE A 27 -12.74 -3.70 -2.97
C PHE A 27 -14.14 -3.14 -2.67
N GLY A 28 -14.57 -2.05 -3.31
CA GLY A 28 -15.79 -1.33 -2.94
C GLY A 28 -17.05 -2.19 -2.90
N HIS A 29 -17.14 -3.20 -3.78
CA HIS A 29 -18.27 -4.12 -3.84
C HIS A 29 -18.36 -5.10 -2.67
N LEU A 30 -17.33 -5.22 -1.84
CA LEU A 30 -17.28 -6.15 -0.70
C LEU A 30 -17.94 -5.58 0.56
N TYR A 31 -18.20 -4.28 0.61
CA TYR A 31 -18.56 -3.57 1.84
C TYR A 31 -19.93 -2.91 1.76
N ARG A 32 -20.56 -2.77 2.95
CA ARG A 32 -21.66 -1.84 3.09
C ARG A 32 -21.15 -0.42 2.92
N GLN A 33 -21.99 0.48 2.39
CA GLN A 33 -21.58 1.86 2.10
C GLN A 33 -21.04 2.60 3.34
N GLU A 34 -21.67 2.39 4.49
CA GLU A 34 -21.25 3.00 5.78
C GLU A 34 -19.83 2.58 6.20
N ASP A 35 -19.53 1.29 6.07
CA ASP A 35 -18.20 0.74 6.40
C ASP A 35 -17.14 1.27 5.43
N LEU A 36 -17.46 1.31 4.14
CA LEU A 36 -16.59 1.85 3.11
C LEU A 36 -16.31 3.34 3.33
N ASP A 37 -17.35 4.15 3.56
CA ASP A 37 -17.21 5.60 3.77
C ASP A 37 -16.37 5.90 5.02
N SER A 38 -16.56 5.14 6.09
CA SER A 38 -15.77 5.26 7.33
C SER A 38 -14.30 4.95 7.06
N PHE A 39 -14.02 3.84 6.39
CA PHE A 39 -12.66 3.45 6.04
C PHE A 39 -11.96 4.48 5.15
N LEU A 40 -12.62 4.93 4.09
CA LEU A 40 -12.03 5.88 3.14
C LEU A 40 -11.67 7.21 3.82
N ARG A 41 -12.53 7.67 4.74
CA ARG A 41 -12.27 8.87 5.54
C ARG A 41 -11.06 8.69 6.45
N ASP A 42 -10.97 7.55 7.15
CA ASP A 42 -9.92 7.27 8.11
C ASP A 42 -8.58 6.96 7.46
N ALA A 43 -8.57 6.36 6.26
CA ALA A 43 -7.35 5.97 5.56
C ALA A 43 -6.82 7.08 4.64
N PHE A 44 -7.71 7.82 3.96
CA PHE A 44 -7.36 8.73 2.87
C PHE A 44 -7.86 10.17 3.08
N GLY A 45 -8.57 10.43 4.17
CA GLY A 45 -9.00 11.79 4.51
C GLY A 45 -7.83 12.76 4.74
N PRO A 46 -8.10 14.08 4.88
CA PRO A 46 -7.05 15.12 4.96
C PRO A 46 -6.04 14.89 6.07
N ASP A 47 -6.47 14.34 7.20
CA ASP A 47 -5.64 14.09 8.38
C ASP A 47 -4.92 12.72 8.34
N ALA A 48 -5.12 11.94 7.28
CA ALA A 48 -4.53 10.62 7.10
C ALA A 48 -3.44 10.64 6.01
N LEU A 49 -3.68 10.02 4.85
CA LEU A 49 -2.67 9.88 3.79
C LEU A 49 -2.03 11.22 3.37
N PRO A 50 -2.78 12.31 3.12
CA PRO A 50 -2.17 13.60 2.80
C PRO A 50 -1.25 14.14 3.90
N ALA A 51 -1.64 13.99 5.18
CA ALA A 51 -0.84 14.44 6.32
C ALA A 51 0.44 13.62 6.53
N GLN A 52 0.53 12.42 5.98
CA GLN A 52 1.73 11.57 6.03
C GLN A 52 2.80 11.96 5.01
N ILE A 53 2.46 12.81 4.04
CA ILE A 53 3.42 13.34 3.08
C ILE A 53 4.34 14.33 3.82
N GLY A 54 5.64 14.04 3.82
CA GLY A 54 6.62 14.87 4.54
C GLY A 54 6.82 14.46 6.00
N ASP A 55 6.00 13.58 6.56
CA ASP A 55 6.26 12.98 7.87
C ASP A 55 7.44 12.00 7.75
N PRO A 56 8.51 12.16 8.54
CA PRO A 56 9.70 11.31 8.44
C PRO A 56 9.46 9.84 8.78
N ALA A 57 8.33 9.50 9.44
CA ALA A 57 7.93 8.12 9.70
C ALA A 57 7.47 7.39 8.44
N TYR A 58 7.12 8.12 7.38
CA TYR A 58 6.59 7.56 6.12
C TYR A 58 7.44 7.96 4.93
N ARG A 59 7.49 7.07 3.94
CA ARG A 59 8.05 7.37 2.61
C ARG A 59 6.99 7.03 1.58
N ILE A 60 6.65 8.01 0.75
CA ILE A 60 5.59 7.88 -0.25
C ILE A 60 6.16 8.25 -1.61
N ARG A 61 6.06 7.29 -2.55
CA ARG A 61 6.48 7.48 -3.93
C ARG A 61 5.28 7.42 -4.84
N VAL A 62 5.21 8.36 -5.77
CA VAL A 62 4.15 8.43 -6.78
C VAL A 62 4.70 8.12 -8.18
N ALA A 63 3.85 7.50 -8.99
CA ALA A 63 4.02 7.38 -10.42
C ALA A 63 3.03 8.33 -11.10
N THR A 64 3.51 9.24 -11.92
CA THR A 64 2.68 10.22 -12.61
C THR A 64 2.78 10.06 -14.12
N ASP A 65 1.68 10.29 -14.83
CA ASP A 65 1.61 10.33 -16.28
C ASP A 65 0.94 11.64 -16.69
N ASP A 66 1.70 12.53 -17.34
CA ASP A 66 1.27 13.88 -17.70
C ASP A 66 0.59 14.64 -16.54
N GLY A 67 1.21 14.55 -15.35
CA GLY A 67 0.74 15.23 -14.14
C GLY A 67 -0.38 14.51 -13.37
N VAL A 68 -0.91 13.41 -13.89
CA VAL A 68 -1.92 12.58 -13.20
C VAL A 68 -1.22 11.51 -12.37
N ILE A 69 -1.58 11.36 -11.08
CA ILE A 69 -1.07 10.27 -10.24
C ILE A 69 -1.74 8.97 -10.68
N ALA A 70 -0.96 8.10 -11.31
CA ALA A 70 -1.40 6.81 -11.83
C ALA A 70 -1.23 5.66 -10.84
N GLY A 71 -0.32 5.82 -9.88
CA GLY A 71 -0.04 4.83 -8.84
C GLY A 71 0.81 5.42 -7.72
N PHE A 72 0.83 4.75 -6.59
CA PHE A 72 1.71 5.12 -5.47
C PHE A 72 2.09 3.93 -4.61
N CYS A 73 3.15 4.11 -3.86
CA CYS A 73 3.63 3.19 -2.84
C CYS A 73 3.89 3.95 -1.54
N LYS A 74 3.44 3.39 -0.41
CA LYS A 74 3.70 3.94 0.92
C LYS A 74 4.39 2.92 1.81
N MET A 75 5.58 3.30 2.30
CA MET A 75 6.31 2.64 3.37
C MET A 75 6.07 3.38 4.69
N GLY A 76 6.01 2.67 5.80
CA GLY A 76 5.80 3.28 7.11
C GLY A 76 6.11 2.35 8.27
N PRO A 77 5.84 2.80 9.52
CA PRO A 77 6.05 1.96 10.70
C PRO A 77 5.24 0.67 10.61
N CYS A 78 5.84 -0.46 11.02
CA CYS A 78 5.15 -1.74 11.01
C CYS A 78 4.06 -1.76 12.08
N GLY A 79 2.81 -1.91 11.65
CA GLY A 79 1.63 -2.04 12.49
C GLY A 79 1.08 -3.48 12.53
N LEU A 80 1.74 -4.42 11.86
CA LEU A 80 1.33 -5.81 11.84
C LEU A 80 1.78 -6.55 13.11
N PRO A 81 1.04 -7.60 13.53
CA PRO A 81 1.32 -8.28 14.79
C PRO A 81 2.66 -9.03 14.79
N SER A 82 3.39 -8.94 15.89
CA SER A 82 4.64 -9.68 16.11
C SER A 82 4.49 -10.54 17.39
N PRO A 83 4.58 -11.89 17.33
CA PRO A 83 4.64 -12.69 16.11
C PRO A 83 3.34 -12.62 15.27
N PRO A 84 3.30 -13.07 14.01
CA PRO A 84 4.35 -13.76 13.25
C PRO A 84 5.37 -12.84 12.57
N VAL A 85 5.16 -11.51 12.58
CA VAL A 85 6.08 -10.58 11.91
C VAL A 85 7.43 -10.56 12.63
N PRO A 86 8.55 -10.71 11.90
CA PRO A 86 9.89 -10.61 12.48
C PRO A 86 10.16 -9.23 13.08
N ALA A 87 10.87 -9.19 14.19
CA ALA A 87 11.24 -7.93 14.82
C ALA A 87 12.09 -7.06 13.87
N GLY A 88 11.80 -5.76 13.84
CA GLY A 88 12.53 -4.80 13.00
C GLY A 88 12.13 -4.80 11.53
N ALA A 89 11.10 -5.55 11.13
CA ALA A 89 10.61 -5.56 9.75
C ALA A 89 10.10 -4.17 9.32
N ALA A 90 10.35 -3.85 8.05
CA ALA A 90 9.71 -2.72 7.37
C ALA A 90 8.38 -3.14 6.76
N GLU A 91 7.38 -2.27 6.77
CA GLU A 91 6.07 -2.56 6.17
C GLU A 91 5.82 -1.74 4.91
N LEU A 92 5.50 -2.44 3.83
CA LEU A 92 4.85 -1.87 2.66
C LEU A 92 3.35 -1.74 2.96
N LYS A 93 2.90 -0.52 3.23
CA LYS A 93 1.54 -0.27 3.69
C LYS A 93 0.52 -0.21 2.57
N GLN A 94 0.90 0.37 1.44
CA GLN A 94 0.02 0.52 0.28
C GLN A 94 0.84 0.48 -1.01
N LEU A 95 0.31 -0.22 -2.02
CA LEU A 95 0.81 -0.23 -3.38
C LEU A 95 -0.40 -0.29 -4.32
N TYR A 96 -0.78 0.86 -4.86
CA TYR A 96 -1.97 1.00 -5.69
C TYR A 96 -1.62 1.52 -7.07
N VAL A 97 -2.31 1.00 -8.08
CA VAL A 97 -2.24 1.46 -9.46
C VAL A 97 -3.64 1.51 -10.03
N LEU A 98 -4.04 2.65 -10.58
CA LEU A 98 -5.35 2.82 -11.23
C LEU A 98 -5.47 1.93 -12.47
N SER A 99 -6.70 1.46 -12.73
CA SER A 99 -6.99 0.48 -13.78
C SER A 99 -6.44 0.84 -15.17
N PRO A 100 -6.52 2.10 -15.66
CA PRO A 100 -6.00 2.46 -16.98
C PRO A 100 -4.47 2.29 -17.13
N TRP A 101 -3.75 2.24 -16.01
CA TRP A 101 -2.29 2.11 -16.00
C TRP A 101 -1.79 0.73 -15.55
N LYS A 102 -2.69 -0.19 -15.23
CA LYS A 102 -2.31 -1.58 -14.89
C LYS A 102 -1.64 -2.27 -16.10
N GLY A 103 -0.65 -3.10 -15.83
CA GLY A 103 0.09 -3.81 -16.88
C GLY A 103 1.21 -3.00 -17.55
N LYS A 104 1.44 -1.74 -17.13
CA LYS A 104 2.48 -0.86 -17.70
C LYS A 104 3.79 -0.83 -16.87
N GLY A 105 3.99 -1.79 -15.95
CA GLY A 105 5.21 -1.88 -15.14
C GLY A 105 5.26 -0.98 -13.91
N ILE A 106 4.23 -0.16 -13.65
CA ILE A 106 4.24 0.79 -12.52
C ILE A 106 4.36 0.07 -11.18
N ALA A 107 3.56 -0.97 -10.95
CA ALA A 107 3.62 -1.73 -9.70
C ALA A 107 4.99 -2.35 -9.48
N GLN A 108 5.64 -2.85 -10.54
CA GLN A 108 7.00 -3.40 -10.45
C GLN A 108 8.00 -2.33 -10.01
N THR A 109 8.03 -1.18 -10.66
CA THR A 109 8.96 -0.09 -10.31
C THR A 109 8.75 0.39 -8.88
N LEU A 110 7.49 0.53 -8.44
CA LEU A 110 7.17 0.93 -7.08
C LEU A 110 7.56 -0.14 -6.06
N MET A 111 7.41 -1.43 -6.37
CA MET A 111 7.83 -2.53 -5.50
C MET A 111 9.35 -2.59 -5.36
N GLU A 112 10.08 -2.42 -6.44
CA GLU A 112 11.55 -2.35 -6.42
C GLU A 112 12.05 -1.19 -5.55
N TRP A 113 11.39 -0.04 -5.64
CA TRP A 113 11.66 1.10 -4.76
C TRP A 113 11.37 0.78 -3.29
N ALA A 114 10.25 0.10 -2.98
CA ALA A 114 9.90 -0.28 -1.61
C ALA A 114 10.97 -1.22 -1.00
N ILE A 115 11.44 -2.19 -1.77
CA ILE A 115 12.52 -3.09 -1.35
C ILE A 115 13.81 -2.30 -1.08
N ALA A 116 14.17 -1.38 -1.96
CA ALA A 116 15.34 -0.51 -1.77
C ALA A 116 15.21 0.33 -0.49
N CYS A 117 14.05 0.94 -0.24
CA CYS A 117 13.76 1.67 0.99
C CYS A 117 13.95 0.82 2.25
N ALA A 118 13.40 -0.39 2.25
CA ALA A 118 13.51 -1.29 3.38
C ALA A 118 14.98 -1.68 3.66
N ARG A 119 15.77 -1.92 2.61
CA ARG A 119 17.21 -2.18 2.73
C ARG A 119 17.98 -0.99 3.28
N GLU A 120 17.68 0.22 2.84
CA GLU A 120 18.31 1.45 3.33
C GLU A 120 18.12 1.66 4.84
N THR A 121 16.98 1.23 5.38
CA THR A 121 16.72 1.32 6.83
C THR A 121 17.39 0.22 7.64
N GLY A 122 18.03 -0.76 7.00
CA GLY A 122 18.63 -1.93 7.65
C GLY A 122 17.61 -2.94 8.15
N ALA A 123 16.36 -2.88 7.68
CA ALA A 123 15.33 -3.84 8.07
C ALA A 123 15.70 -5.25 7.60
N PRO A 124 15.55 -6.28 8.47
CA PRO A 124 15.88 -7.66 8.09
C PRO A 124 14.85 -8.30 7.15
N HIS A 125 13.61 -7.77 7.16
CA HIS A 125 12.49 -8.26 6.36
C HIS A 125 11.63 -7.10 5.86
N LEU A 126 11.03 -7.31 4.69
CA LEU A 126 9.90 -6.51 4.21
C LEU A 126 8.61 -7.33 4.40
N VAL A 127 7.61 -6.74 5.02
CA VAL A 127 6.31 -7.37 5.25
C VAL A 127 5.18 -6.53 4.68
N LEU A 128 4.07 -7.18 4.38
CA LEU A 128 2.83 -6.54 3.96
C LEU A 128 1.62 -7.39 4.34
N SER A 129 0.46 -6.78 4.25
CA SER A 129 -0.84 -7.43 4.42
C SER A 129 -1.58 -7.42 3.10
N VAL A 130 -2.18 -8.54 2.72
CA VAL A 130 -2.94 -8.70 1.47
C VAL A 130 -4.22 -9.48 1.73
N TYR A 131 -5.33 -9.03 1.13
CA TYR A 131 -6.62 -9.71 1.23
C TYR A 131 -6.54 -11.15 0.72
N SER A 132 -7.12 -12.11 1.46
CA SER A 132 -7.00 -13.54 1.19
C SER A 132 -7.51 -13.97 -0.19
N ASP A 133 -8.49 -13.25 -0.75
CA ASP A 133 -9.03 -13.52 -2.09
C ASP A 133 -8.40 -12.64 -3.19
N ASN A 134 -7.45 -11.78 -2.85
CA ASN A 134 -6.73 -11.00 -3.84
C ASN A 134 -5.57 -11.80 -4.46
N HIS A 135 -5.92 -12.83 -5.22
CA HIS A 135 -4.95 -13.75 -5.80
C HIS A 135 -4.01 -13.08 -6.81
N ARG A 136 -4.46 -12.01 -7.46
CA ARG A 136 -3.61 -11.23 -8.37
C ARG A 136 -2.46 -10.57 -7.62
N ALA A 137 -2.74 -9.92 -6.50
CA ALA A 137 -1.72 -9.30 -5.66
C ALA A 137 -0.78 -10.36 -5.05
N GLN A 138 -1.33 -11.46 -4.54
CA GLN A 138 -0.53 -12.56 -3.99
C GLN A 138 0.47 -13.11 -5.01
N ARG A 139 0.05 -13.34 -6.26
CA ARG A 139 0.95 -13.78 -7.34
C ARG A 139 2.01 -12.72 -7.67
N PHE A 140 1.63 -11.46 -7.63
CA PHE A 140 2.57 -10.36 -7.83
C PHE A 140 3.68 -10.36 -6.76
N TYR A 141 3.32 -10.43 -5.47
CA TYR A 141 4.28 -10.45 -4.37
C TYR A 141 5.12 -11.73 -4.33
N ALA A 142 4.55 -12.88 -4.69
CA ALA A 142 5.28 -14.14 -4.77
C ALA A 142 6.46 -14.08 -5.76
N ARG A 143 6.37 -13.28 -6.83
CA ARG A 143 7.48 -13.08 -7.78
C ARG A 143 8.69 -12.38 -7.16
N TYR A 144 8.51 -11.69 -6.03
CA TYR A 144 9.59 -11.07 -5.26
C TYR A 144 10.10 -11.95 -4.12
N GLY A 145 9.69 -13.22 -4.09
CA GLY A 145 10.08 -14.15 -3.05
C GLY A 145 9.30 -14.02 -1.74
N MET A 146 8.24 -13.23 -1.73
CA MET A 146 7.38 -13.09 -0.54
C MET A 146 6.57 -14.35 -0.33
N VAL A 147 6.49 -14.79 0.94
CA VAL A 147 5.73 -15.95 1.38
C VAL A 147 4.77 -15.57 2.50
N GLU A 148 3.64 -16.28 2.58
CA GLU A 148 2.68 -16.12 3.66
C GLU A 148 3.28 -16.62 4.98
N ILE A 149 3.19 -15.80 6.03
CA ILE A 149 3.69 -16.12 7.36
C ILE A 149 2.61 -16.09 8.43
N GLY A 150 1.42 -15.60 8.13
CA GLY A 150 0.32 -15.52 9.07
C GLY A 150 -0.89 -14.82 8.49
N ALA A 151 -1.85 -14.57 9.35
CA ALA A 151 -3.09 -13.87 9.03
C ALA A 151 -3.44 -12.87 10.13
N HIS A 152 -4.16 -11.82 9.77
CA HIS A 152 -4.75 -10.90 10.75
C HIS A 152 -5.99 -10.23 10.16
N PRO A 153 -6.92 -9.74 11.00
CA PRO A 153 -8.08 -9.02 10.50
C PRO A 153 -7.68 -7.62 9.99
N PHE A 154 -8.17 -7.27 8.81
CA PHE A 154 -8.09 -5.92 8.27
C PHE A 154 -9.48 -5.29 8.37
N MET A 155 -9.59 -4.21 9.15
CA MET A 155 -10.88 -3.58 9.40
C MET A 155 -11.25 -2.57 8.33
N VAL A 156 -12.45 -2.73 7.77
CA VAL A 156 -13.11 -1.73 6.92
C VAL A 156 -14.43 -1.37 7.61
N GLY A 157 -14.46 -0.23 8.29
CA GLY A 157 -15.54 0.07 9.22
C GLY A 157 -15.64 -1.02 10.28
N ASP A 158 -16.81 -1.62 10.42
CA ASP A 158 -17.07 -2.73 11.34
C ASP A 158 -16.83 -4.13 10.71
N GLN A 159 -16.52 -4.19 9.41
CA GLN A 159 -16.22 -5.45 8.73
C GLN A 159 -14.74 -5.82 8.91
N ALA A 160 -14.50 -7.05 9.36
CA ALA A 160 -13.16 -7.64 9.44
C ALA A 160 -12.90 -8.50 8.19
N ASP A 161 -11.93 -8.11 7.37
CA ASP A 161 -11.46 -8.91 6.25
C ASP A 161 -10.38 -9.89 6.71
N ASP A 162 -10.34 -11.06 6.08
CA ASP A 162 -9.26 -12.03 6.28
C ASP A 162 -8.06 -11.62 5.42
N ASP A 163 -7.11 -10.94 6.03
CA ASP A 163 -5.85 -10.57 5.41
C ASP A 163 -4.75 -11.58 5.75
N ARG A 164 -3.84 -11.74 4.80
CA ARG A 164 -2.65 -12.60 4.94
C ARG A 164 -1.41 -11.74 5.01
N ILE A 165 -0.52 -12.11 5.94
CA ILE A 165 0.77 -11.44 6.11
C ILE A 165 1.80 -12.14 5.25
N TYR A 166 2.46 -11.37 4.38
CA TYR A 166 3.53 -11.84 3.50
C TYR A 166 4.85 -11.23 3.94
N SER A 167 5.93 -11.99 3.81
CA SER A 167 7.27 -11.57 4.22
C SER A 167 8.33 -12.04 3.24
N VAL A 168 9.37 -11.25 3.09
CA VAL A 168 10.60 -11.61 2.40
C VAL A 168 11.80 -11.12 3.20
N ALA A 169 12.84 -11.95 3.32
CA ALA A 169 14.13 -11.54 3.88
C ALA A 169 14.86 -10.59 2.92
N LEU A 170 15.53 -9.59 3.46
CA LEU A 170 16.23 -8.55 2.70
C LEU A 170 17.75 -8.76 2.64
#